data_b61f7594900d9a71b1312febcecbb11f
#
_entry.id   b61f7594900d9a71b1312febcecbb11f
#
_cell.length_a   1.000
_cell.length_b   1.000
_cell.length_c   1.000
_cell.angle_alpha   90.00
_cell.angle_beta   90.00
_cell.angle_gamma   90.00
#
_symmetry.space_group_name_H-M   'P 1'
#
loop_
_entity.id
_entity.type
_entity.pdbx_description
1 polymer ?
#
loop_
_entity_poly.entity_id
_entity_poly.type
_entity_poly.pdbx_seq_one_letter_code
_entity_poly.pdbx_strand_id
1 'polypeptide(L)'
;NGIKLLVLYRPDGGAVSEAQERLIADVVADCALHDIPLFLEPLLYERPDGGIDRRALVVESVRRLGALGPDVLKVQFPLDTRAQPDRAAWRDACAELDDAAPVPWALLSAGGSFGQFRDQLEIACASGASGFMVGRALWSDYVTAQPAARQDLLRDSLRPRFSELSTVAREHGRDWAARHRLSTIDERWYATY
;
A
#
# COMPACT_ATOMS: atom_id res chain seq x y z
N ASN A 1 16.98 -0.05 -5.14
CA ASN A 1 16.32 1.17 -5.63
C ASN A 1 15.04 0.76 -6.34
N GLY A 2 14.02 1.65 -6.34
CA GLY A 2 12.75 1.42 -7.01
C GLY A 2 12.08 2.74 -7.38
N ILE A 3 11.08 2.67 -8.24
CA ILE A 3 10.23 3.81 -8.60
C ILE A 3 8.91 3.71 -7.85
N LYS A 4 8.41 4.83 -7.36
CA LYS A 4 7.07 4.92 -6.79
C LYS A 4 6.22 5.86 -7.65
N LEU A 5 5.12 5.33 -8.20
CA LEU A 5 4.11 6.10 -8.94
C LEU A 5 2.84 6.22 -8.09
N LEU A 6 2.41 7.46 -7.82
CA LEU A 6 1.14 7.75 -7.18
C LEU A 6 0.15 8.24 -8.24
N VAL A 7 -1.05 7.67 -8.24
CA VAL A 7 -2.15 8.09 -9.10
C VAL A 7 -3.41 8.34 -8.27
N LEU A 8 -4.10 9.44 -8.55
CA LEU A 8 -5.46 9.65 -8.07
C LEU A 8 -6.39 8.89 -9.02
N TYR A 9 -6.91 7.74 -8.59
CA TYR A 9 -7.59 6.80 -9.46
C TYR A 9 -8.96 6.40 -8.93
N ARG A 10 -9.90 6.26 -9.86
CA ARG A 10 -11.22 5.65 -9.62
C ARG A 10 -11.56 4.71 -10.75
N PRO A 11 -11.94 3.45 -10.48
CA PRO A 11 -12.29 2.48 -11.53
C PRO A 11 -13.54 2.88 -12.33
N ASP A 12 -14.40 3.73 -11.77
CA ASP A 12 -15.60 4.29 -12.41
C ASP A 12 -15.36 5.63 -13.13
N GLY A 13 -14.09 6.01 -13.37
CA GLY A 13 -13.71 7.30 -13.99
C GLY A 13 -13.79 7.34 -15.50
N GLY A 14 -14.24 6.27 -16.17
CA GLY A 14 -14.40 6.20 -17.62
C GLY A 14 -13.09 6.46 -18.37
N ALA A 15 -13.12 7.30 -19.39
CA ALA A 15 -11.98 7.60 -20.26
C ALA A 15 -10.74 8.11 -19.52
N VAL A 16 -10.91 8.78 -18.37
CA VAL A 16 -9.78 9.25 -17.53
C VAL A 16 -9.06 8.04 -16.91
N SER A 17 -9.80 7.09 -16.35
CA SER A 17 -9.24 5.88 -15.77
C SER A 17 -8.55 5.02 -16.81
N GLU A 18 -9.13 4.87 -18.00
CA GLU A 18 -8.52 4.15 -19.12
C GLU A 18 -7.21 4.82 -19.58
N ALA A 19 -7.15 6.15 -19.62
CA ALA A 19 -5.92 6.87 -19.95
C ALA A 19 -4.84 6.67 -18.89
N GLN A 20 -5.23 6.66 -17.60
CA GLN A 20 -4.31 6.39 -16.50
C GLN A 20 -3.79 4.95 -16.53
N GLU A 21 -4.64 3.97 -16.84
CA GLU A 21 -4.24 2.56 -16.97
C GLU A 21 -3.24 2.37 -18.11
N ARG A 22 -3.43 3.02 -19.25
CA ARG A 22 -2.45 2.99 -20.34
C ARG A 22 -1.12 3.59 -19.91
N LEU A 23 -1.12 4.77 -19.26
CA LEU A 23 0.10 5.38 -18.73
C LEU A 23 0.81 4.45 -17.73
N ILE A 24 0.07 3.80 -16.83
CA ILE A 24 0.66 2.88 -15.86
C ILE A 24 1.26 1.67 -16.57
N ALA A 25 0.59 1.12 -17.60
CA ALA A 25 1.13 0.01 -18.38
C ALA A 25 2.44 0.38 -19.09
N ASP A 26 2.54 1.59 -19.65
CA ASP A 26 3.77 2.11 -20.25
C ASP A 26 4.89 2.21 -19.19
N VAL A 27 4.59 2.74 -18.00
CA VAL A 27 5.57 2.85 -16.90
C VAL A 27 6.02 1.45 -16.40
N VAL A 28 5.09 0.49 -16.30
CA VAL A 28 5.42 -0.90 -15.97
C VAL A 28 6.40 -1.49 -16.99
N ALA A 29 6.13 -1.28 -18.29
CA ALA A 29 6.99 -1.77 -19.35
C ALA A 29 8.40 -1.13 -19.32
N ASP A 30 8.48 0.17 -19.07
CA ASP A 30 9.76 0.89 -18.93
C ASP A 30 10.53 0.41 -17.69
N CYS A 31 9.84 0.21 -16.56
CA CYS A 31 10.46 -0.33 -15.35
C CYS A 31 11.02 -1.73 -15.57
N ALA A 32 10.26 -2.60 -16.24
CA ALA A 32 10.69 -3.96 -16.57
C ALA A 32 11.90 -3.94 -17.53
N LEU A 33 11.91 -3.04 -18.52
CA LEU A 33 13.04 -2.90 -19.46
C LEU A 33 14.34 -2.52 -18.74
N HIS A 34 14.27 -1.77 -17.66
CA HIS A 34 15.41 -1.28 -16.90
C HIS A 34 15.68 -2.05 -15.59
N ASP A 35 14.96 -3.15 -15.36
CA ASP A 35 15.06 -3.96 -14.13
C ASP A 35 14.93 -3.12 -12.84
N ILE A 36 13.94 -2.22 -12.83
CA ILE A 36 13.66 -1.33 -11.71
C ILE A 36 12.27 -1.65 -11.15
N PRO A 37 12.14 -2.09 -9.88
CA PRO A 37 10.83 -2.41 -9.32
C PRO A 37 9.92 -1.18 -9.20
N LEU A 38 8.65 -1.35 -9.57
CA LEU A 38 7.60 -0.34 -9.51
C LEU A 38 6.68 -0.55 -8.32
N PHE A 39 6.60 0.47 -7.45
CA PHE A 39 5.63 0.59 -6.37
C PHE A 39 4.48 1.49 -6.84
N LEU A 40 3.32 0.92 -7.09
CA LEU A 40 2.14 1.67 -7.54
C LEU A 40 1.22 2.02 -6.36
N GLU A 41 0.93 3.30 -6.19
CA GLU A 41 0.09 3.85 -5.11
C GLU A 41 -1.20 4.44 -5.69
N PRO A 42 -2.29 3.64 -5.85
CA PRO A 42 -3.59 4.19 -6.18
C PRO A 42 -4.24 4.83 -4.96
N LEU A 43 -4.62 6.09 -5.10
CA LEU A 43 -5.41 6.82 -4.10
C LEU A 43 -6.79 7.13 -4.66
N LEU A 44 -7.82 6.68 -3.94
CA LEU A 44 -9.18 7.02 -4.24
C LEU A 44 -9.42 8.51 -3.94
N TYR A 45 -10.04 9.22 -4.84
CA TYR A 45 -10.52 10.59 -4.61
C TYR A 45 -12.04 10.66 -4.51
N GLU A 46 -12.53 11.61 -3.73
CA GLU A 46 -13.95 11.86 -3.55
C GLU A 46 -14.51 12.68 -4.72
N ARG A 47 -15.77 12.44 -5.06
CA ARG A 47 -16.53 13.26 -6.00
C ARG A 47 -17.57 14.10 -5.27
N PRO A 48 -17.93 15.29 -5.80
CA PRO A 48 -18.92 16.16 -5.18
C PRO A 48 -20.32 15.56 -5.07
N ASP A 49 -20.65 14.60 -5.94
CA ASP A 49 -21.95 13.93 -6.02
C ASP A 49 -22.21 12.90 -4.90
N GLY A 50 -21.23 12.63 -4.05
CA GLY A 50 -21.34 11.74 -2.90
C GLY A 50 -21.53 10.27 -3.28
N GLY A 51 -21.89 9.44 -2.30
CA GLY A 51 -22.30 8.05 -2.55
C GLY A 51 -21.16 7.11 -2.94
N ILE A 52 -20.06 7.06 -2.13
CA ILE A 52 -18.92 6.21 -2.41
C ILE A 52 -19.08 4.87 -1.67
N ASP A 53 -19.21 3.78 -2.41
CA ASP A 53 -18.81 2.47 -1.90
C ASP A 53 -17.28 2.37 -1.93
N ARG A 54 -16.65 2.86 -0.85
CA ARG A 54 -15.19 2.87 -0.72
C ARG A 54 -14.59 1.48 -0.86
N ARG A 55 -15.23 0.45 -0.26
CA ARG A 55 -14.77 -0.93 -0.31
C ARG A 55 -14.70 -1.42 -1.76
N ALA A 56 -15.80 -1.34 -2.48
CA ALA A 56 -15.87 -1.78 -3.87
C ALA A 56 -14.87 -1.04 -4.76
N LEU A 57 -14.74 0.28 -4.59
CA LEU A 57 -13.82 1.08 -5.41
C LEU A 57 -12.34 0.78 -5.11
N VAL A 58 -11.96 0.58 -3.83
CA VAL A 58 -10.58 0.23 -3.48
C VAL A 58 -10.23 -1.17 -3.99
N VAL A 59 -11.11 -2.15 -3.79
CA VAL A 59 -10.91 -3.52 -4.26
C VAL A 59 -10.79 -3.57 -5.78
N GLU A 60 -11.68 -2.88 -6.50
CA GLU A 60 -11.64 -2.84 -7.96
C GLU A 60 -10.39 -2.10 -8.49
N SER A 61 -9.94 -1.04 -7.80
CA SER A 61 -8.68 -0.37 -8.13
C SER A 61 -7.49 -1.31 -8.02
N VAL A 62 -7.44 -2.10 -6.96
CA VAL A 62 -6.39 -3.10 -6.73
C VAL A 62 -6.41 -4.18 -7.81
N ARG A 63 -7.60 -4.69 -8.17
CA ARG A 63 -7.76 -5.69 -9.22
C ARG A 63 -7.28 -5.19 -10.57
N ARG A 64 -7.79 -4.03 -11.02
CA ARG A 64 -7.47 -3.47 -12.34
C ARG A 64 -6.02 -3.05 -12.45
N LEU A 65 -5.52 -2.29 -11.49
CA LEU A 65 -4.16 -1.76 -11.55
C LEU A 65 -3.11 -2.80 -11.21
N GLY A 66 -3.42 -3.76 -10.34
CA GLY A 66 -2.54 -4.90 -10.07
C GLY A 66 -2.35 -5.80 -11.29
N ALA A 67 -3.40 -5.97 -12.11
CA ALA A 67 -3.34 -6.75 -13.36
C ALA A 67 -2.40 -6.13 -14.42
N LEU A 68 -2.03 -4.85 -14.29
CA LEU A 68 -1.06 -4.20 -15.17
C LEU A 68 0.40 -4.63 -14.88
N GLY A 69 0.66 -5.28 -13.74
CA GLY A 69 1.93 -5.90 -13.41
C GLY A 69 2.95 -5.01 -12.68
N PRO A 70 2.54 -4.06 -11.80
CA PRO A 70 3.51 -3.44 -10.88
C PRO A 70 4.09 -4.50 -9.95
N ASP A 71 5.27 -4.26 -9.38
CA ASP A 71 5.89 -5.22 -8.46
C ASP A 71 5.20 -5.22 -7.09
N VAL A 72 4.77 -4.06 -6.61
CA VAL A 72 4.09 -3.91 -5.32
C VAL A 72 2.99 -2.85 -5.42
N LEU A 73 1.84 -3.16 -4.85
CA LEU A 73 0.77 -2.18 -4.63
C LEU A 73 0.90 -1.55 -3.24
N LYS A 74 0.84 -0.23 -3.16
CA LYS A 74 0.72 0.52 -1.91
C LYS A 74 -0.73 1.00 -1.76
N VAL A 75 -1.51 0.35 -0.88
CA VAL A 75 -2.97 0.42 -0.85
C VAL A 75 -3.49 1.10 0.40
N GLN A 76 -4.53 1.91 0.25
CA GLN A 76 -5.28 2.47 1.37
C GLN A 76 -6.19 1.41 2.00
N PHE A 77 -6.49 1.57 3.30
CA PHE A 77 -7.45 0.68 3.97
C PHE A 77 -8.82 0.74 3.28
N PRO A 78 -9.47 -0.40 3.00
CA PRO A 78 -10.67 -0.43 2.14
C PRO A 78 -11.92 0.18 2.76
N LEU A 79 -11.92 0.44 4.08
CA LEU A 79 -13.04 1.03 4.80
C LEU A 79 -12.67 2.36 5.47
N ASP A 80 -13.66 3.22 5.69
CA ASP A 80 -13.53 4.29 6.68
C ASP A 80 -13.79 3.71 8.08
N THR A 81 -12.71 3.47 8.81
CA THR A 81 -12.76 2.84 10.14
C THR A 81 -13.37 3.72 11.23
N ARG A 82 -13.58 5.02 10.95
CA ARG A 82 -14.32 5.92 11.84
C ARG A 82 -15.83 5.75 11.69
N ALA A 83 -16.27 5.57 10.45
CA ALA A 83 -17.69 5.32 10.14
C ALA A 83 -18.09 3.87 10.44
N GLN A 84 -17.16 2.94 10.33
CA GLN A 84 -17.40 1.51 10.54
C GLN A 84 -16.38 0.90 11.50
N PRO A 85 -16.62 0.91 12.82
CA PRO A 85 -15.67 0.44 13.82
C PRO A 85 -15.63 -1.09 13.99
N ASP A 86 -16.48 -1.85 13.29
CA ASP A 86 -16.53 -3.30 13.40
C ASP A 86 -15.30 -3.97 12.80
N ARG A 87 -14.50 -4.60 13.65
CA ARG A 87 -13.27 -5.30 13.23
C ARG A 87 -13.55 -6.57 12.41
N ALA A 88 -14.74 -7.17 12.47
CA ALA A 88 -15.11 -8.27 11.59
C ALA A 88 -15.26 -7.76 10.15
N ALA A 89 -15.99 -6.66 9.97
CA ALA A 89 -16.11 -6.01 8.66
C ALA A 89 -14.74 -5.56 8.10
N TRP A 90 -13.78 -5.19 8.96
CA TRP A 90 -12.43 -4.86 8.52
C TRP A 90 -11.70 -6.08 7.95
N ARG A 91 -11.79 -7.24 8.63
CA ARG A 91 -11.20 -8.50 8.15
C ARG A 91 -11.80 -8.92 6.82
N ASP A 92 -13.14 -8.88 6.70
CA ASP A 92 -13.83 -9.26 5.46
C ASP A 92 -13.42 -8.35 4.29
N ALA A 93 -13.31 -7.05 4.53
CA ALA A 93 -12.88 -6.10 3.49
C ALA A 93 -11.41 -6.26 3.09
N CYS A 94 -10.52 -6.56 4.05
CA CYS A 94 -9.11 -6.84 3.76
C CYS A 94 -8.92 -8.19 3.07
N ALA A 95 -9.71 -9.21 3.40
CA ALA A 95 -9.69 -10.50 2.70
C ALA A 95 -10.11 -10.35 1.23
N GLU A 96 -11.20 -9.62 0.96
CA GLU A 96 -11.64 -9.32 -0.40
C GLU A 96 -10.59 -8.52 -1.19
N LEU A 97 -9.91 -7.58 -0.53
CA LEU A 97 -8.83 -6.82 -1.14
C LEU A 97 -7.65 -7.74 -1.48
N ASP A 98 -7.28 -8.64 -0.58
CA ASP A 98 -6.20 -9.61 -0.79
C ASP A 98 -6.50 -10.57 -1.94
N ASP A 99 -7.74 -11.07 -2.03
CA ASP A 99 -8.21 -11.92 -3.14
C ASP A 99 -8.17 -11.20 -4.49
N ALA A 100 -8.38 -9.88 -4.48
CA ALA A 100 -8.33 -9.06 -5.68
C ALA A 100 -6.89 -8.68 -6.09
N ALA A 101 -5.91 -8.77 -5.20
CA ALA A 101 -4.54 -8.35 -5.44
C ALA A 101 -3.71 -9.44 -6.12
N PRO A 102 -3.33 -9.31 -7.41
CA PRO A 102 -2.51 -10.30 -8.10
C PRO A 102 -1.02 -10.20 -7.75
N VAL A 103 -0.59 -9.09 -7.13
CA VAL A 103 0.79 -8.81 -6.72
C VAL A 103 0.83 -8.49 -5.22
N PRO A 104 2.02 -8.53 -4.57
CA PRO A 104 2.14 -8.14 -3.17
C PRO A 104 1.59 -6.74 -2.91
N TRP A 105 0.98 -6.55 -1.75
CA TRP A 105 0.49 -5.23 -1.37
C TRP A 105 0.92 -4.84 0.06
N ALA A 106 1.14 -3.55 0.25
CA ALA A 106 1.50 -2.94 1.51
C ALA A 106 0.48 -1.86 1.89
N LEU A 107 0.12 -1.79 3.17
CA LEU A 107 -0.83 -0.81 3.67
C LEU A 107 -0.20 0.59 3.76
N LEU A 108 -0.91 1.61 3.28
CA LEU A 108 -0.56 3.02 3.49
C LEU A 108 -1.34 3.66 4.65
N SER A 109 -0.78 4.69 5.28
CA SER A 109 -1.35 5.28 6.49
C SER A 109 -2.45 6.33 6.27
N ALA A 110 -2.67 6.80 5.06
CA ALA A 110 -3.67 7.83 4.68
C ALA A 110 -3.73 9.08 5.61
N GLY A 111 -2.70 9.32 6.44
CA GLY A 111 -2.66 10.45 7.37
C GLY A 111 -3.50 10.28 8.65
N GLY A 112 -3.99 9.09 8.95
CA GLY A 112 -4.64 8.75 10.21
C GLY A 112 -3.70 8.82 11.42
N SER A 113 -4.24 8.65 12.65
CA SER A 113 -3.41 8.55 13.86
C SER A 113 -2.57 7.27 13.87
N PHE A 114 -1.50 7.27 14.67
CA PHE A 114 -0.66 6.09 14.84
C PHE A 114 -1.45 4.85 15.31
N GLY A 115 -2.26 5.01 16.35
CA GLY A 115 -3.06 3.89 16.89
C GLY A 115 -4.05 3.33 15.87
N GLN A 116 -4.76 4.20 15.14
CA GLN A 116 -5.65 3.77 14.07
C GLN A 116 -4.89 3.00 12.97
N PHE A 117 -3.73 3.49 12.56
CA PHE A 117 -2.92 2.84 11.54
C PHE A 117 -2.38 1.48 12.00
N ARG A 118 -1.92 1.38 13.26
CA ARG A 118 -1.49 0.12 13.86
C ARG A 118 -2.60 -0.94 13.84
N ASP A 119 -3.80 -0.57 14.27
CA ASP A 119 -4.95 -1.49 14.30
C ASP A 119 -5.38 -1.93 12.89
N GLN A 120 -5.31 -1.02 11.92
CA GLN A 120 -5.53 -1.35 10.51
C GLN A 120 -4.44 -2.29 9.96
N LEU A 121 -3.17 -2.06 10.31
CA LEU A 121 -2.04 -2.86 9.87
C LEU A 121 -2.12 -4.30 10.39
N GLU A 122 -2.48 -4.49 11.65
CA GLU A 122 -2.67 -5.81 12.24
C GLU A 122 -3.66 -6.65 11.41
N ILE A 123 -4.82 -6.06 11.08
CA ILE A 123 -5.84 -6.75 10.29
C ILE A 123 -5.39 -6.95 8.84
N ALA A 124 -4.80 -5.93 8.22
CA ALA A 124 -4.31 -6.01 6.86
C ALA A 124 -3.25 -7.12 6.68
N CYS A 125 -2.27 -7.21 7.60
CA CYS A 125 -1.26 -8.25 7.59
C CYS A 125 -1.86 -9.64 7.81
N ALA A 126 -2.75 -9.79 8.80
CA ALA A 126 -3.45 -11.04 9.04
C ALA A 126 -4.34 -11.48 7.86
N SER A 127 -4.72 -10.56 6.98
CA SER A 127 -5.51 -10.83 5.78
C SER A 127 -4.67 -10.93 4.50
N GLY A 128 -3.33 -10.81 4.56
CA GLY A 128 -2.46 -11.06 3.40
C GLY A 128 -1.58 -9.91 2.94
N ALA A 129 -1.63 -8.73 3.57
CA ALA A 129 -0.67 -7.66 3.28
C ALA A 129 0.76 -8.12 3.58
N SER A 130 1.71 -7.72 2.74
CA SER A 130 3.13 -8.02 2.92
C SER A 130 3.84 -7.04 3.87
N GLY A 131 3.14 -6.02 4.35
CA GLY A 131 3.69 -5.03 5.27
C GLY A 131 3.05 -3.65 5.10
N PHE A 132 3.86 -2.62 5.30
CA PHE A 132 3.35 -1.24 5.32
C PHE A 132 4.32 -0.24 4.70
N MET A 133 3.75 0.88 4.25
CA MET A 133 4.49 2.09 3.88
C MET A 133 3.89 3.28 4.64
N VAL A 134 4.43 3.54 5.82
CA VAL A 134 3.94 4.58 6.72
C VAL A 134 4.57 5.94 6.43
N GLY A 135 3.78 6.97 6.58
CA GLY A 135 4.20 8.36 6.47
C GLY A 135 3.75 9.18 7.68
N ARG A 136 2.83 10.12 7.46
CA ARG A 136 2.36 11.09 8.46
C ARG A 136 1.87 10.47 9.76
N ALA A 137 1.25 9.30 9.75
CA ALA A 137 0.83 8.61 10.96
C ALA A 137 2.00 8.30 11.91
N LEU A 138 3.22 8.18 11.39
CA LEU A 138 4.42 7.96 12.20
C LEU A 138 5.08 9.26 12.64
N TRP A 139 5.29 10.22 11.71
CA TRP A 139 6.23 11.33 11.89
C TRP A 139 5.60 12.73 11.97
N SER A 140 4.27 12.90 11.88
CA SER A 140 3.64 14.23 11.92
C SER A 140 4.00 15.02 13.18
N ASP A 141 4.05 14.36 14.34
CA ASP A 141 4.41 14.98 15.61
C ASP A 141 5.82 15.56 15.58
N TYR A 142 6.76 14.88 14.92
CA TYR A 142 8.14 15.32 14.77
C TYR A 142 8.26 16.59 13.91
N VAL A 143 7.52 16.66 12.81
CA VAL A 143 7.59 17.81 11.90
C VAL A 143 7.06 19.08 12.55
N THR A 144 6.01 18.96 13.36
CA THR A 144 5.38 20.08 14.07
C THR A 144 6.08 20.47 15.37
N ALA A 145 6.98 19.59 15.88
CA ALA A 145 7.69 19.83 17.13
C ALA A 145 8.75 20.92 17.03
N GLN A 146 8.97 21.62 18.14
CA GLN A 146 10.10 22.53 18.31
C GLN A 146 11.44 21.81 18.11
N PRO A 147 12.45 22.44 17.49
CA PRO A 147 13.73 21.80 17.19
C PRO A 147 14.39 21.11 18.39
N ALA A 148 14.31 21.71 19.59
CA ALA A 148 14.88 21.16 20.81
C ALA A 148 14.24 19.83 21.25
N ALA A 149 12.95 19.60 20.95
CA ALA A 149 12.22 18.38 21.32
C ALA A 149 12.38 17.24 20.32
N ARG A 150 12.92 17.49 19.13
CA ARG A 150 12.92 16.51 18.01
C ARG A 150 13.73 15.26 18.31
N GLN A 151 14.87 15.39 18.98
CA GLN A 151 15.72 14.23 19.31
C GLN A 151 15.04 13.30 20.31
N ASP A 152 14.36 13.85 21.30
CA ASP A 152 13.60 13.07 22.27
C ASP A 152 12.41 12.39 21.62
N LEU A 153 11.64 13.09 20.76
CA LEU A 153 10.55 12.49 19.98
C LEU A 153 11.05 11.34 19.09
N LEU A 154 12.18 11.52 18.42
CA LEU A 154 12.76 10.46 17.58
C LEU A 154 13.08 9.21 18.41
N ARG A 155 13.72 9.39 19.59
CA ARG A 155 14.14 8.28 20.45
C ARG A 155 12.95 7.63 21.16
N ASP A 156 12.07 8.42 21.75
CA ASP A 156 11.08 7.96 22.73
C ASP A 156 9.70 7.71 22.12
N SER A 157 9.49 8.13 20.87
CA SER A 157 8.20 7.98 20.19
C SER A 157 8.34 7.32 18.80
N LEU A 158 9.06 7.94 17.86
CA LEU A 158 9.06 7.48 16.47
C LEU A 158 9.73 6.10 16.30
N ARG A 159 10.89 5.90 16.91
CA ARG A 159 11.60 4.60 16.85
C ARG A 159 10.78 3.47 17.48
N PRO A 160 10.21 3.61 18.69
CA PRO A 160 9.32 2.60 19.26
C PRO A 160 8.09 2.32 18.37
N ARG A 161 7.42 3.35 17.88
CA ARG A 161 6.27 3.21 16.97
C ARG A 161 6.65 2.43 15.69
N PHE A 162 7.78 2.76 15.06
CA PHE A 162 8.23 2.05 13.87
C PHE A 162 8.60 0.60 14.18
N SER A 163 9.23 0.34 15.33
CA SER A 163 9.54 -1.01 15.80
C SER A 163 8.27 -1.83 16.03
N GLU A 164 7.24 -1.24 16.63
CA GLU A 164 5.93 -1.88 16.84
C GLU A 164 5.29 -2.28 15.52
N LEU A 165 5.19 -1.36 14.55
CA LEU A 165 4.65 -1.66 13.22
C LEU A 165 5.47 -2.76 12.50
N SER A 166 6.79 -2.72 12.64
CA SER A 166 7.67 -3.72 12.04
C SER A 166 7.50 -5.11 12.67
N THR A 167 7.18 -5.15 13.96
CA THR A 167 6.86 -6.41 14.66
C THR A 167 5.54 -6.98 14.13
N VAL A 168 4.48 -6.17 14.05
CA VAL A 168 3.20 -6.59 13.47
C VAL A 168 3.38 -7.15 12.06
N ALA A 169 4.13 -6.45 11.21
CA ALA A 169 4.37 -6.89 9.84
C ALA A 169 5.16 -8.21 9.77
N ARG A 170 6.14 -8.43 10.64
CA ARG A 170 6.92 -9.69 10.68
C ARG A 170 6.13 -10.87 11.21
N GLU A 171 5.24 -10.65 12.17
CA GLU A 171 4.48 -11.72 12.82
C GLU A 171 3.25 -12.14 12.01
N HIS A 172 2.64 -11.21 11.29
CA HIS A 172 1.35 -11.42 10.63
C HIS A 172 1.37 -11.20 9.12
N GLY A 173 2.39 -10.51 8.59
CA GLY A 173 2.47 -10.20 7.17
C GLY A 173 2.83 -11.41 6.32
N ARG A 174 2.30 -11.43 5.09
CA ARG A 174 2.69 -12.42 4.09
C ARG A 174 4.05 -12.05 3.51
N ASP A 175 4.92 -13.03 3.31
CA ASP A 175 6.15 -12.80 2.57
C ASP A 175 5.83 -12.24 1.16
N TRP A 176 6.41 -11.11 0.83
CA TRP A 176 6.20 -10.46 -0.47
C TRP A 176 6.61 -11.37 -1.64
N ALA A 177 7.64 -12.20 -1.46
CA ALA A 177 8.11 -13.15 -2.46
C ALA A 177 7.08 -14.25 -2.77
N ALA A 178 6.13 -14.52 -1.88
CA ALA A 178 5.10 -15.55 -2.08
C ALA A 178 4.19 -15.29 -3.29
N ARG A 179 4.11 -14.04 -3.77
CA ARG A 179 3.34 -13.65 -4.96
C ARG A 179 4.22 -13.35 -6.18
N HIS A 180 5.54 -13.42 -6.04
CA HIS A 180 6.47 -13.29 -7.17
C HIS A 180 6.92 -14.66 -7.65
N ARG A 181 6.93 -14.84 -8.98
CA ARG A 181 7.65 -15.96 -9.57
C ARG A 181 9.13 -15.58 -9.57
N LEU A 182 9.85 -16.01 -8.55
CA LEU A 182 11.30 -15.90 -8.55
C LEU A 182 11.84 -16.78 -9.68
N SER A 183 12.49 -16.17 -10.66
CA SER A 183 13.26 -16.92 -11.65
C SER A 183 14.41 -17.64 -10.95
N THR A 184 14.68 -18.88 -11.34
CA THR A 184 15.86 -19.60 -10.88
C THR A 184 17.09 -18.83 -11.35
N ILE A 185 17.80 -18.18 -10.43
CA ILE A 185 19.05 -17.52 -10.72
C ILE A 185 20.12 -18.61 -10.78
N ASP A 186 20.68 -18.88 -11.96
CA ASP A 186 21.82 -19.79 -12.09
C ASP A 186 23.14 -19.05 -11.75
N GLU A 187 24.21 -19.80 -11.56
CA GLU A 187 25.53 -19.24 -11.20
C GLU A 187 26.11 -18.28 -12.26
N ARG A 188 25.52 -18.22 -13.46
CA ARG A 188 25.96 -17.39 -14.58
C ARG A 188 24.95 -16.33 -15.03
N TRP A 189 23.96 -16.04 -14.21
CA TRP A 189 22.90 -15.05 -14.51
C TRP A 189 23.45 -13.72 -15.06
N TYR A 190 24.61 -13.28 -14.55
CA TYR A 190 25.28 -12.04 -14.96
C TYR A 190 25.86 -12.08 -16.40
N ALA A 191 25.98 -13.25 -16.99
CA ALA A 191 26.55 -13.39 -18.34
C ALA A 191 25.51 -13.18 -19.45
N THR A 192 24.22 -13.16 -19.09
CA THR A 192 23.07 -12.97 -20.00
C THR A 192 22.27 -11.72 -19.70
N TYR A 193 22.76 -10.87 -18.81
CA TYR A 193 22.12 -9.63 -18.35
C TYR A 193 22.38 -8.45 -19.31
#